data_4cc03e82dade1e8b6e40f66a7eefc129
#
_entry.id   4cc03e82dade1e8b6e40f66a7eefc129
#
_cell.length_a   1.000
_cell.length_b   1.000
_cell.length_c   1.000
_cell.angle_alpha   90.00
_cell.angle_beta   90.00
_cell.angle_gamma   90.00
#
_symmetry.space_group_name_H-M   'P 1'
#
loop_
_entity.id
_entity.type
_entity.pdbx_description
1 polymer ?
#
loop_
_entity_poly.entity_id
_entity_poly.type
_entity_poly.pdbx_seq_one_letter_code
_entity_poly.pdbx_strand_id
1 'polypeptide(L)'
;MKVHYFQRYKGKENTVTNNVMLMLSRLYNYNSSFFYSMVSEWISNQNEENIGNDIDLDINFELQPDSNGDTIPDAIIGQESFKIIVETKLSNNFNESQLKGHLEKFKEGKFKDAKFKLLLTLGKEPMKSDLKIIKGEIKKYAAVHINLTFKDLSSMLPIILQITLNYLKLYR
;
A
#
# COMPACT_ATOMS: atom_id res chain seq x y z
N MET A 1 0.28 -4.59 14.61
CA MET A 1 -1.10 -4.30 15.10
C MET A 1 -2.08 -4.70 13.99
N LYS A 2 -3.10 -5.49 14.31
CA LYS A 2 -4.10 -5.90 13.30
C LYS A 2 -5.04 -4.74 12.97
N VAL A 3 -5.53 -4.67 11.72
CA VAL A 3 -6.55 -3.69 11.32
C VAL A 3 -7.85 -3.95 12.11
N HIS A 4 -8.35 -2.95 12.82
CA HIS A 4 -9.56 -3.05 13.63
C HIS A 4 -10.66 -2.11 13.12
N TYR A 5 -11.92 -2.54 13.24
CA TYR A 5 -13.08 -1.79 12.77
C TYR A 5 -13.34 -0.47 13.52
N PHE A 6 -12.88 -0.37 14.77
CA PHE A 6 -13.17 0.75 15.67
C PHE A 6 -11.90 1.19 16.41
N GLN A 7 -10.93 1.70 15.68
CA GLN A 7 -9.74 2.23 16.35
C GLN A 7 -9.89 3.73 16.61
N ARG A 8 -9.65 4.11 17.85
CA ARG A 8 -9.52 5.51 18.27
C ARG A 8 -8.06 5.93 18.10
N TYR A 9 -7.67 6.30 16.90
CA TYR A 9 -6.32 6.84 16.67
C TYR A 9 -6.23 8.28 17.17
N LYS A 10 -5.12 8.59 17.84
CA LYS A 10 -4.73 9.96 18.19
C LYS A 10 -4.07 10.61 16.95
N GLY A 11 -4.81 10.95 15.92
CA GLY A 11 -4.25 11.63 14.76
C GLY A 11 -5.04 11.38 13.49
N LYS A 12 -5.23 12.44 12.71
CA LYS A 12 -6.03 12.39 11.48
C LYS A 12 -5.35 11.50 10.41
N GLU A 13 -4.02 11.54 10.28
CA GLU A 13 -3.28 10.71 9.32
C GLU A 13 -3.44 9.23 9.64
N ASN A 14 -3.22 8.82 10.88
CA ASN A 14 -3.39 7.42 11.30
C ASN A 14 -4.82 6.91 11.09
N THR A 15 -5.82 7.78 11.30
CA THR A 15 -7.23 7.43 11.04
C THR A 15 -7.47 7.18 9.57
N VAL A 16 -6.93 8.03 8.69
CA VAL A 16 -7.08 7.88 7.24
C VAL A 16 -6.35 6.62 6.76
N THR A 17 -5.11 6.41 7.19
CA THR A 17 -4.36 5.20 6.87
C THR A 17 -5.11 3.94 7.27
N ASN A 18 -5.63 3.89 8.50
CA ASN A 18 -6.42 2.75 8.95
C ASN A 18 -7.66 2.51 8.08
N ASN A 19 -8.38 3.56 7.71
CA ASN A 19 -9.57 3.42 6.87
C ASN A 19 -9.23 2.89 5.46
N VAL A 20 -8.13 3.36 4.88
CA VAL A 20 -7.62 2.86 3.60
C VAL A 20 -7.22 1.39 3.73
N MET A 21 -6.47 1.02 4.77
CA MET A 21 -6.06 -0.36 5.00
C MET A 21 -7.25 -1.29 5.25
N LEU A 22 -8.25 -0.83 5.98
CA LEU A 22 -9.50 -1.57 6.20
C LEU A 22 -10.25 -1.78 4.88
N MET A 23 -10.33 -0.76 4.03
CA MET A 23 -10.95 -0.85 2.72
C MET A 23 -10.22 -1.87 1.83
N LEU A 24 -8.90 -1.77 1.72
CA LEU A 24 -8.08 -2.68 0.92
C LEU A 24 -8.14 -4.13 1.44
N SER A 25 -8.08 -4.31 2.76
CA SER A 25 -8.21 -5.62 3.40
C SER A 25 -9.59 -6.26 3.13
N ARG A 26 -10.65 -5.50 3.17
CA ARG A 26 -11.99 -5.99 2.82
C ARG A 26 -12.11 -6.35 1.36
N LEU A 27 -11.56 -5.51 0.48
CA LEU A 27 -11.52 -5.78 -0.95
C LEU A 27 -10.79 -7.10 -1.22
N TYR A 28 -9.62 -7.29 -0.62
CA TYR A 28 -8.85 -8.52 -0.73
C TYR A 28 -9.64 -9.75 -0.26
N ASN A 29 -10.21 -9.70 0.94
CA ASN A 29 -10.98 -10.81 1.51
C ASN A 29 -12.25 -11.12 0.71
N TYR A 30 -12.78 -10.13 0.01
CA TYR A 30 -14.00 -10.26 -0.76
C TYR A 30 -13.74 -10.76 -2.19
N ASN A 31 -12.72 -10.22 -2.84
CA ASN A 31 -12.30 -10.56 -4.19
C ASN A 31 -10.79 -10.33 -4.36
N SER A 32 -10.01 -11.35 -4.01
CA SER A 32 -8.55 -11.29 -4.11
C SER A 32 -8.07 -11.06 -5.54
N SER A 33 -8.73 -11.67 -6.54
CA SER A 33 -8.38 -11.48 -7.95
C SER A 33 -8.53 -10.02 -8.40
N PHE A 34 -9.60 -9.35 -7.93
CA PHE A 34 -9.77 -7.92 -8.21
C PHE A 34 -8.70 -7.07 -7.50
N PHE A 35 -8.37 -7.41 -6.24
CA PHE A 35 -7.30 -6.73 -5.52
C PHE A 35 -5.96 -6.83 -6.27
N TYR A 36 -5.61 -8.02 -6.77
CA TYR A 36 -4.40 -8.22 -7.55
C TYR A 36 -4.41 -7.46 -8.87
N SER A 37 -5.52 -7.49 -9.60
CA SER A 37 -5.67 -6.73 -10.85
C SER A 37 -5.47 -5.24 -10.61
N MET A 38 -6.03 -4.71 -9.53
CA MET A 38 -5.89 -3.32 -9.13
C MET A 38 -4.42 -2.95 -8.83
N VAL A 39 -3.73 -3.77 -8.04
CA VAL A 39 -2.31 -3.55 -7.72
C VAL A 39 -1.46 -3.66 -8.98
N SER A 40 -1.74 -4.62 -9.85
CA SER A 40 -1.05 -4.79 -11.14
C SER A 40 -1.27 -3.59 -12.06
N GLU A 41 -2.48 -3.03 -12.12
CA GLU A 41 -2.77 -1.81 -12.87
C GLU A 41 -1.97 -0.61 -12.36
N TRP A 42 -1.87 -0.45 -11.04
CA TRP A 42 -1.05 0.62 -10.44
C TRP A 42 0.40 0.55 -10.89
N ILE A 43 0.95 -0.67 -11.02
CA ILE A 43 2.34 -0.90 -11.42
C ILE A 43 2.51 -0.71 -12.92
N SER A 44 1.61 -1.27 -13.74
CA SER A 44 1.66 -1.16 -15.19
C SER A 44 1.60 0.29 -15.67
N ASN A 45 0.84 1.13 -14.99
CA ASN A 45 0.74 2.57 -15.26
C ASN A 45 2.07 3.33 -15.02
N GLN A 46 3.05 2.71 -14.35
CA GLN A 46 4.39 3.27 -14.12
C GLN A 46 5.46 2.72 -15.09
N ASN A 47 5.06 1.99 -16.14
CA ASN A 47 5.97 1.31 -17.10
C ASN A 47 6.93 0.30 -16.44
N GLU A 48 6.52 -0.31 -15.35
CA GLU A 48 7.28 -1.35 -14.66
C GLU A 48 6.76 -2.75 -15.08
N GLU A 49 7.64 -3.75 -15.05
CA GLU A 49 7.31 -5.12 -15.47
C GLU A 49 6.16 -5.72 -14.63
N ASN A 50 5.31 -6.52 -15.29
CA ASN A 50 4.18 -7.18 -14.65
C ASN A 50 4.61 -7.97 -13.41
N ILE A 51 3.85 -7.80 -12.32
CA ILE A 51 3.90 -8.76 -11.22
C ILE A 51 3.41 -10.09 -11.80
N GLY A 52 4.29 -11.08 -11.84
CA GLY A 52 3.91 -12.42 -12.26
C GLY A 52 2.74 -12.96 -11.42
N ASN A 53 2.04 -13.95 -11.95
CA ASN A 53 0.87 -14.60 -11.31
C ASN A 53 1.20 -15.36 -10.00
N ASP A 54 2.40 -15.19 -9.45
CA ASP A 54 2.94 -15.89 -8.27
C ASP A 54 2.53 -15.25 -6.93
N ILE A 55 1.43 -14.51 -6.90
CA ILE A 55 0.94 -13.95 -5.63
C ILE A 55 0.06 -15.01 -4.97
N ASP A 56 0.65 -15.74 -4.04
CA ASP A 56 -0.04 -16.72 -3.21
C ASP A 56 -1.05 -16.08 -2.26
N LEU A 57 -1.98 -16.93 -1.84
CA LEU A 57 -3.12 -16.61 -0.98
C LEU A 57 -2.64 -16.34 0.45
N ASP A 58 -2.76 -15.36 1.12
CA ASP A 58 -2.57 -14.96 2.52
C ASP A 58 -1.79 -13.65 2.69
N ILE A 59 -2.42 -12.57 2.20
CA ILE A 59 -1.90 -11.23 2.44
C ILE A 59 -2.25 -10.77 3.86
N ASN A 60 -1.25 -10.31 4.57
CA ASN A 60 -1.38 -9.65 5.87
C ASN A 60 -1.42 -8.14 5.70
N PHE A 61 -2.30 -7.49 6.49
CA PHE A 61 -2.41 -6.04 6.59
C PHE A 61 -1.99 -5.63 7.99
N GLU A 62 -0.89 -4.91 8.11
CA GLU A 62 -0.34 -4.44 9.39
C GLU A 62 -0.34 -2.91 9.42
N LEU A 63 -0.81 -2.33 10.53
CA LEU A 63 -0.74 -0.90 10.80
C LEU A 63 0.39 -0.61 11.78
N GLN A 64 1.17 0.44 11.51
CA GLN A 64 2.28 0.86 12.37
C GLN A 64 3.06 -0.35 12.90
N PRO A 65 3.65 -1.15 12.00
CA PRO A 65 4.32 -2.38 12.41
C PRO A 65 5.47 -2.04 13.36
N ASP A 66 5.65 -2.88 14.38
CA ASP A 66 6.79 -2.77 15.27
C ASP A 66 8.07 -2.89 14.42
N SER A 67 8.83 -1.84 14.33
CA SER A 67 10.09 -1.82 13.60
C SER A 67 11.19 -1.33 14.53
N ASN A 68 12.27 -2.10 14.61
CA ASN A 68 13.53 -1.64 15.18
C ASN A 68 14.15 -0.66 14.17
N GLY A 69 14.03 0.62 14.41
CA GLY A 69 14.63 1.63 13.53
C GLY A 69 13.93 2.99 13.59
N ASP A 70 14.59 4.02 13.07
CA ASP A 70 14.18 5.42 13.16
C ASP A 70 12.94 5.78 12.33
N THR A 71 12.58 4.95 11.37
CA THR A 71 11.43 5.17 10.49
C THR A 71 10.42 4.03 10.59
N ILE A 72 9.23 4.33 11.09
CA ILE A 72 8.12 3.37 11.18
C ILE A 72 7.15 3.66 10.02
N PRO A 73 6.90 2.68 9.12
CA PRO A 73 5.86 2.83 8.10
C PRO A 73 4.47 2.99 8.71
N ASP A 74 3.60 3.76 8.07
CA ASP A 74 2.21 3.87 8.50
C ASP A 74 1.49 2.52 8.39
N ALA A 75 1.79 1.74 7.35
CA ALA A 75 1.26 0.39 7.19
C ALA A 75 2.14 -0.50 6.31
N ILE A 76 1.92 -1.82 6.39
CA ILE A 76 2.50 -2.83 5.52
C ILE A 76 1.39 -3.74 5.01
N ILE A 77 1.45 -4.05 3.71
CA ILE A 77 0.62 -5.07 3.07
C ILE A 77 1.55 -6.10 2.47
N GLY A 78 1.31 -7.37 2.72
CA GLY A 78 2.13 -8.38 2.03
C GLY A 78 2.13 -9.76 2.63
N GLN A 79 2.87 -10.60 1.96
CA GLN A 79 3.22 -11.98 2.29
C GLN A 79 4.73 -12.17 2.11
N GLU A 80 5.25 -13.39 2.16
CA GLU A 80 6.70 -13.65 2.04
C GLU A 80 7.30 -13.07 0.75
N SER A 81 6.68 -13.36 -0.41
CA SER A 81 7.19 -12.95 -1.72
C SER A 81 6.84 -11.52 -2.15
N PHE A 82 5.93 -10.87 -1.45
CA PHE A 82 5.34 -9.60 -1.85
C PHE A 82 5.23 -8.66 -0.66
N LYS A 83 5.77 -7.45 -0.76
CA LYS A 83 5.74 -6.44 0.31
C LYS A 83 5.42 -5.07 -0.25
N ILE A 84 4.39 -4.43 0.31
CA ILE A 84 4.08 -3.02 0.11
C ILE A 84 4.29 -2.29 1.42
N ILE A 85 5.14 -1.28 1.41
CA ILE A 85 5.26 -0.30 2.50
C ILE A 85 4.37 0.88 2.13
N VAL A 86 3.49 1.29 3.04
CA VAL A 86 2.55 2.39 2.85
C VAL A 86 2.95 3.57 3.72
N GLU A 87 3.04 4.75 3.11
CA GLU A 87 3.22 6.04 3.79
C GLU A 87 2.12 7.01 3.37
N THR A 88 1.42 7.58 4.34
CA THR A 88 0.28 8.48 4.12
C THR A 88 0.59 9.89 4.59
N LYS A 89 0.27 10.90 3.79
CA LYS A 89 0.41 12.31 4.19
C LYS A 89 -0.84 13.11 3.81
N LEU A 90 -1.49 13.70 4.82
CA LEU A 90 -2.62 14.62 4.59
C LEU A 90 -2.18 16.00 4.10
N SER A 91 -0.96 16.39 4.41
CA SER A 91 -0.35 17.67 4.01
C SER A 91 0.42 17.60 2.69
N ASN A 92 0.54 16.43 2.08
CA ASN A 92 1.43 16.16 0.92
C ASN A 92 2.93 16.42 1.17
N ASN A 93 3.33 16.67 2.40
CA ASN A 93 4.72 16.92 2.78
C ASN A 93 5.43 15.59 3.04
N PHE A 94 5.73 14.85 1.97
CA PHE A 94 6.54 13.65 2.08
C PHE A 94 7.99 14.01 2.36
N ASN A 95 8.53 13.44 3.42
CA ASN A 95 9.93 13.66 3.79
C ASN A 95 10.83 12.64 3.08
N GLU A 96 11.79 13.13 2.31
CA GLU A 96 12.70 12.30 1.53
C GLU A 96 13.52 11.33 2.39
N SER A 97 14.02 11.77 3.55
CA SER A 97 14.78 10.91 4.45
C SER A 97 13.91 9.79 5.03
N GLN A 98 12.62 10.06 5.31
CA GLN A 98 11.66 9.05 5.74
C GLN A 98 11.40 8.02 4.64
N LEU A 99 11.18 8.47 3.40
CA LEU A 99 10.96 7.55 2.27
C LEU A 99 12.20 6.71 1.96
N LYS A 100 13.41 7.27 2.09
CA LYS A 100 14.65 6.48 2.01
C LYS A 100 14.73 5.43 3.10
N GLY A 101 14.44 5.79 4.34
CA GLY A 101 14.40 4.85 5.45
C GLY A 101 13.40 3.71 5.21
N HIS A 102 12.26 3.99 4.57
CA HIS A 102 11.31 2.93 4.16
C HIS A 102 11.89 2.02 3.06
N LEU A 103 12.61 2.56 2.08
CA LEU A 103 13.28 1.77 1.06
C LEU A 103 14.41 0.91 1.65
N GLU A 104 15.14 1.41 2.63
CA GLU A 104 16.19 0.65 3.33
C GLU A 104 15.65 -0.60 4.02
N LYS A 105 14.43 -0.55 4.55
CA LYS A 105 13.77 -1.73 5.14
C LYS A 105 13.63 -2.90 4.17
N PHE A 106 13.59 -2.65 2.86
CA PHE A 106 13.56 -3.72 1.87
C PHE A 106 14.83 -4.58 1.80
N LYS A 107 15.91 -4.19 2.49
CA LYS A 107 17.14 -4.99 2.63
C LYS A 107 17.19 -5.81 3.91
N GLU A 108 16.23 -5.62 4.81
CA GLU A 108 16.30 -6.13 6.17
C GLU A 108 15.19 -7.10 6.50
N GLY A 109 15.46 -8.03 7.41
CA GLY A 109 14.49 -8.90 8.04
C GLY A 109 13.55 -9.57 7.04
N LYS A 110 12.26 -9.55 7.35
CA LYS A 110 11.18 -10.17 6.57
C LYS A 110 10.92 -9.55 5.19
N PHE A 111 11.59 -8.44 4.87
CA PHE A 111 11.43 -7.77 3.56
C PHE A 111 12.49 -8.15 2.56
N LYS A 112 13.66 -8.64 3.03
CA LYS A 112 14.83 -8.90 2.20
C LYS A 112 14.53 -9.87 1.05
N ASP A 113 13.83 -10.95 1.37
CA ASP A 113 13.58 -12.06 0.46
C ASP A 113 12.32 -11.85 -0.41
N ALA A 114 11.61 -10.75 -0.24
CA ALA A 114 10.48 -10.43 -1.09
C ALA A 114 10.94 -10.20 -2.54
N LYS A 115 10.36 -10.96 -3.46
CA LYS A 115 10.59 -10.82 -4.91
C LYS A 115 10.02 -9.50 -5.44
N PHE A 116 8.89 -9.09 -4.88
CA PHE A 116 8.21 -7.85 -5.25
C PHE A 116 8.17 -6.88 -4.07
N LYS A 117 8.66 -5.66 -4.30
CA LYS A 117 8.80 -4.59 -3.31
C LYS A 117 8.19 -3.31 -3.82
N LEU A 118 7.20 -2.79 -3.12
CA LEU A 118 6.50 -1.57 -3.50
C LEU A 118 6.49 -0.57 -2.35
N LEU A 119 6.89 0.67 -2.63
CA LEU A 119 6.63 1.83 -1.78
C LEU A 119 5.39 2.53 -2.30
N LEU A 120 4.29 2.49 -1.55
CA LEU A 120 3.05 3.19 -1.87
C LEU A 120 2.95 4.45 -1.02
N THR A 121 2.90 5.60 -1.68
CA THR A 121 2.63 6.88 -1.00
C THR A 121 1.20 7.35 -1.31
N LEU A 122 0.49 7.78 -0.25
CA LEU A 122 -0.89 8.24 -0.33
C LEU A 122 -1.01 9.70 0.10
N GLY A 123 -1.52 10.55 -0.76
CA GLY A 123 -1.67 11.98 -0.48
C GLY A 123 -2.99 12.58 -0.98
N LYS A 124 -3.23 13.86 -0.68
CA LYS A 124 -4.38 14.60 -1.25
C LYS A 124 -4.20 14.90 -2.73
N GLU A 125 -2.97 15.17 -3.12
CA GLU A 125 -2.56 15.58 -4.46
C GLU A 125 -1.39 14.71 -4.92
N PRO A 126 -1.13 14.63 -6.23
CA PRO A 126 0.05 13.96 -6.74
C PRO A 126 1.33 14.53 -6.09
N MET A 127 2.26 13.64 -5.79
CA MET A 127 3.55 14.03 -5.24
C MET A 127 4.30 14.91 -6.25
N LYS A 128 4.91 16.00 -5.78
CA LYS A 128 5.71 16.86 -6.64
C LYS A 128 6.87 16.09 -7.25
N SER A 129 7.15 16.35 -8.53
CA SER A 129 8.16 15.64 -9.33
C SER A 129 9.60 15.77 -8.82
N ASP A 130 9.84 16.62 -7.83
CA ASP A 130 11.19 16.98 -7.33
C ASP A 130 11.83 15.90 -6.46
N LEU A 131 11.12 14.82 -6.16
CA LEU A 131 11.71 13.65 -5.49
C LEU A 131 12.58 12.81 -6.45
N LYS A 132 13.41 13.49 -7.28
CA LYS A 132 14.37 12.86 -8.21
C LYS A 132 15.33 11.89 -7.52
N ILE A 133 15.67 12.15 -6.27
CA ILE A 133 16.57 11.33 -5.47
C ILE A 133 15.94 9.96 -5.17
N ILE A 134 14.63 9.91 -4.93
CA ILE A 134 13.93 8.63 -4.70
C ILE A 134 13.99 7.73 -5.92
N LYS A 135 13.93 8.28 -7.15
CA LYS A 135 14.02 7.48 -8.38
C LYS A 135 15.35 6.70 -8.49
N GLY A 136 16.45 7.27 -8.03
CA GLY A 136 17.74 6.59 -7.94
C GLY A 136 17.74 5.49 -6.87
N GLU A 137 17.21 5.79 -5.70
CA GLU A 137 17.15 4.86 -4.58
C GLU A 137 16.23 3.67 -4.87
N ILE A 138 15.06 3.89 -5.49
CA ILE A 138 14.12 2.81 -5.87
C ILE A 138 14.82 1.70 -6.64
N LYS A 139 15.62 2.07 -7.67
CA LYS A 139 16.41 1.10 -8.46
C LYS A 139 17.41 0.33 -7.61
N LYS A 140 18.08 0.99 -6.68
CA LYS A 140 19.07 0.39 -5.76
C LYS A 140 18.44 -0.71 -4.87
N TYR A 141 17.16 -0.58 -4.56
CA TYR A 141 16.42 -1.54 -3.71
C TYR A 141 15.58 -2.53 -4.51
N ALA A 142 15.65 -2.50 -5.85
CA ALA A 142 14.78 -3.29 -6.74
C ALA A 142 13.30 -3.16 -6.32
N ALA A 143 12.89 -1.94 -6.04
CA ALA A 143 11.54 -1.62 -5.60
C ALA A 143 10.81 -0.79 -6.67
N VAL A 144 9.50 -0.77 -6.60
CA VAL A 144 8.62 0.12 -7.37
C VAL A 144 8.09 1.20 -6.43
N HIS A 145 7.93 2.42 -6.91
CA HIS A 145 7.25 3.48 -6.18
C HIS A 145 5.99 3.91 -6.91
N ILE A 146 4.88 3.90 -6.19
CA ILE A 146 3.60 4.38 -6.68
C ILE A 146 3.12 5.50 -5.76
N ASN A 147 2.72 6.62 -6.37
CA ASN A 147 2.02 7.68 -5.67
C ASN A 147 0.55 7.68 -6.11
N LEU A 148 -0.34 7.48 -5.15
CA LEU A 148 -1.78 7.61 -5.35
C LEU A 148 -2.33 8.79 -4.54
N THR A 149 -3.37 9.39 -5.06
CA THR A 149 -4.17 10.35 -4.29
C THR A 149 -5.36 9.63 -3.64
N PHE A 150 -5.93 10.24 -2.59
CA PHE A 150 -7.19 9.75 -2.02
C PHE A 150 -8.33 9.78 -3.04
N LYS A 151 -8.24 10.66 -4.06
CA LYS A 151 -9.20 10.71 -5.18
C LYS A 151 -9.08 9.45 -6.05
N ASP A 152 -7.86 9.00 -6.35
CA ASP A 152 -7.64 7.78 -7.12
C ASP A 152 -8.24 6.56 -6.39
N LEU A 153 -8.01 6.46 -5.08
CA LEU A 153 -8.63 5.41 -4.27
C LEU A 153 -10.16 5.54 -4.21
N SER A 154 -10.70 6.76 -4.10
CA SER A 154 -12.15 6.97 -4.02
C SER A 154 -12.86 6.63 -5.33
N SER A 155 -12.19 6.76 -6.47
CA SER A 155 -12.75 6.37 -7.78
C SER A 155 -13.01 4.87 -7.88
N MET A 156 -12.37 4.05 -7.04
CA MET A 156 -12.56 2.60 -6.95
C MET A 156 -13.76 2.20 -6.07
N LEU A 157 -14.25 3.11 -5.21
CA LEU A 157 -15.38 2.82 -4.30
C LEU A 157 -16.65 2.36 -5.01
N PRO A 158 -17.09 2.91 -6.16
CA PRO A 158 -18.24 2.42 -6.88
C PRO A 158 -18.12 0.96 -7.30
N ILE A 159 -16.92 0.53 -7.71
CA ILE A 159 -16.62 -0.85 -8.09
C ILE A 159 -16.73 -1.76 -6.86
N ILE A 160 -16.14 -1.35 -5.74
CA ILE A 160 -16.20 -2.09 -4.47
C ILE A 160 -17.65 -2.21 -3.98
N LEU A 161 -18.44 -1.15 -4.07
CA LEU A 161 -19.86 -1.16 -3.71
C LEU A 161 -20.66 -2.06 -4.63
N GLN A 162 -20.43 -2.03 -5.95
CA GLN A 162 -21.12 -2.88 -6.91
C GLN A 162 -20.82 -4.37 -6.66
N ILE A 163 -19.55 -4.69 -6.39
CA ILE A 163 -19.14 -6.05 -6.01
C ILE A 163 -19.90 -6.48 -4.74
N THR A 164 -19.92 -5.63 -3.70
CA THR A 164 -20.60 -5.91 -2.44
C THR A 164 -22.11 -6.15 -2.64
N LEU A 165 -22.76 -5.31 -3.44
CA LEU A 165 -24.20 -5.44 -3.75
C LEU A 165 -24.51 -6.71 -4.51
N ASN A 166 -23.68 -7.10 -5.47
CA ASN A 166 -23.87 -8.35 -6.21
C ASN A 166 -23.75 -9.57 -5.30
N TYR A 167 -22.80 -9.54 -4.35
CA TYR A 167 -22.68 -10.60 -3.34
C TYR A 167 -23.94 -10.72 -2.47
N LEU A 168 -24.42 -9.62 -1.94
CA LEU A 168 -25.64 -9.62 -1.11
C LEU A 168 -26.88 -10.13 -1.84
N LYS A 169 -26.92 -10.03 -3.18
CA LYS A 169 -27.99 -10.60 -4.01
C LYS A 169 -27.89 -12.11 -4.16
N LEU A 170 -26.69 -12.68 -4.10
CA LEU A 170 -26.48 -14.13 -4.21
C LEU A 170 -26.87 -14.91 -2.95
N TYR A 171 -26.99 -14.21 -1.81
CA TYR A 171 -27.34 -14.80 -0.51
C TYR A 171 -28.76 -14.42 -0.04
N ARG A 172 -29.59 -13.89 -0.92
CA ARG A 172 -31.03 -13.74 -0.76
C ARG A 172 -31.76 -14.77 -1.60
#